data_455607767ea4f61c183f19a5a26b0aed
#
_entry.id   455607767ea4f61c183f19a5a26b0aed
#
_cell.length_a   1.000
_cell.length_b   1.000
_cell.length_c   1.000
_cell.angle_alpha   90.00
_cell.angle_beta   90.00
_cell.angle_gamma   90.00
#
_symmetry.space_group_name_H-M   'P 1'
#
loop_
_entity.id
_entity.type
_entity.pdbx_description
1 polymer ?
#
loop_
_entity_poly.entity_id
_entity_poly.type
_entity_poly.pdbx_seq_one_letter_code
_entity_poly.pdbx_strand_id
1 'polypeptide(L)'
;MKQNRRNFLGQIGLAGIGLSFSAALAGCYQRNRGPALNLYTWDTYVGKHTLADFEKASNSHVNISLFANNDELFAKLRDGNPGYDVIVPSNDFVERLHQAGSLLELDHARIPNMANIDARFLNPLFDPGRKVSVPYTWIVTGIGYRKSKVDGVPDSWKWVLDSDKYKGRIGLLAEASELFEIGAKYLGLPANTADVATLARIEAMLIKQKPNIAAFHDDNGQDLLLAGDVDLVIEYNGDIAQVMREDSDLAFVVPREGGILASDGLCIPKGAPNPDLAHQFINFLLDGHNSAHVSETIRYPTPNRAALALMPAEYRNNPVIFPPAAILAQCEYSHFQGQIIQSAYEQAMTRVRAS
;
A
#
# COMPACT_ATOMS: atom_id res chain seq x y z
N MET A 1 -24.23 -37.71 -37.22
CA MET A 1 -24.25 -39.19 -37.25
C MET A 1 -23.74 -39.72 -35.93
N LYS A 2 -24.57 -40.52 -35.29
CA LYS A 2 -24.30 -41.25 -34.02
C LYS A 2 -23.39 -42.43 -34.26
N GLN A 3 -22.57 -42.79 -33.27
CA GLN A 3 -22.24 -44.18 -32.84
C GLN A 3 -21.00 -44.11 -31.97
N ASN A 4 -20.86 -44.75 -30.92
CA ASN A 4 -21.55 -45.56 -29.92
C ASN A 4 -20.44 -46.27 -29.15
N ARG A 5 -20.64 -46.31 -27.86
CA ARG A 5 -19.85 -47.05 -26.85
C ARG A 5 -19.88 -48.58 -27.09
N ARG A 6 -18.85 -49.26 -26.64
CA ARG A 6 -18.88 -50.56 -25.91
C ARG A 6 -17.89 -51.63 -26.39
N ASN A 7 -17.23 -52.16 -25.39
CA ASN A 7 -16.71 -53.52 -25.21
C ASN A 7 -15.40 -53.93 -25.89
N PHE A 8 -14.38 -54.18 -25.09
CA PHE A 8 -13.78 -55.49 -25.07
C PHE A 8 -13.13 -55.79 -23.72
N LEU A 9 -13.78 -56.69 -22.97
CA LEU A 9 -13.24 -57.46 -21.87
C LEU A 9 -12.74 -58.83 -22.43
N GLY A 10 -11.59 -59.30 -21.91
CA GLY A 10 -11.31 -60.72 -21.86
C GLY A 10 -9.98 -61.17 -22.43
N GLN A 11 -9.02 -61.50 -21.71
CA GLN A 11 -8.58 -62.84 -21.32
C GLN A 11 -7.14 -62.88 -20.76
N ILE A 12 -7.08 -63.58 -19.72
CA ILE A 12 -6.03 -64.01 -18.83
C ILE A 12 -4.90 -64.78 -19.56
N GLY A 13 -3.64 -64.53 -19.18
CA GLY A 13 -2.51 -65.41 -19.47
C GLY A 13 -1.40 -65.19 -18.42
N LEU A 14 -1.33 -66.10 -17.43
CA LEU A 14 -0.22 -66.20 -16.48
C LEU A 14 1.07 -66.68 -17.19
N ALA A 15 2.16 -65.92 -17.01
CA ALA A 15 3.51 -66.46 -17.04
C ALA A 15 4.40 -65.60 -16.12
N GLY A 16 4.81 -66.19 -15.01
CA GLY A 16 5.72 -65.57 -14.07
C GLY A 16 7.15 -65.52 -14.58
N ILE A 17 7.81 -64.40 -14.38
CA ILE A 17 9.27 -64.29 -14.27
C ILE A 17 9.53 -63.13 -13.31
N GLY A 18 10.24 -63.41 -12.23
CA GLY A 18 10.64 -62.43 -11.23
C GLY A 18 11.55 -61.37 -11.83
N LEU A 19 11.17 -60.15 -11.64
CA LEU A 19 12.03 -58.97 -11.80
C LEU A 19 11.99 -58.17 -10.52
N SER A 20 13.14 -58.12 -9.90
CA SER A 20 13.46 -57.35 -8.70
C SER A 20 13.02 -55.89 -8.89
N PHE A 21 11.99 -55.50 -8.16
CA PHE A 21 11.60 -54.09 -8.05
C PHE A 21 12.66 -53.39 -7.20
N SER A 22 13.67 -52.86 -7.84
CA SER A 22 14.46 -51.75 -7.26
C SER A 22 13.53 -50.54 -7.18
N ALA A 23 12.90 -50.39 -6.01
CA ALA A 23 12.24 -49.14 -5.64
C ALA A 23 13.32 -48.04 -5.65
N ALA A 24 13.50 -47.37 -6.78
CA ALA A 24 14.15 -46.09 -6.82
C ALA A 24 13.26 -45.17 -5.99
N LEU A 25 13.64 -44.99 -4.72
CA LEU A 25 13.25 -43.86 -3.91
C LEU A 25 13.67 -42.60 -4.69
N ALA A 26 12.79 -42.13 -5.56
CA ALA A 26 12.77 -40.75 -5.96
C ALA A 26 12.46 -39.95 -4.68
N GLY A 27 13.49 -39.79 -3.84
CA GLY A 27 13.49 -38.83 -2.76
C GLY A 27 13.16 -37.50 -3.42
N CYS A 28 11.95 -36.99 -3.20
CA CYS A 28 11.66 -35.58 -3.34
C CYS A 28 12.79 -34.87 -2.60
N TYR A 29 13.70 -34.33 -3.36
CA TYR A 29 14.69 -33.40 -2.85
C TYR A 29 13.87 -32.17 -2.42
N GLN A 30 13.27 -32.27 -1.24
CA GLN A 30 12.78 -31.12 -0.52
C GLN A 30 14.05 -30.30 -0.30
N ARG A 31 14.31 -29.35 -1.23
CA ARG A 31 15.25 -28.28 -0.93
C ARG A 31 14.84 -27.81 0.45
N ASN A 32 15.75 -27.98 1.40
CA ASN A 32 15.61 -27.44 2.75
C ASN A 32 15.60 -25.92 2.56
N ARG A 33 14.43 -25.37 2.21
CA ARG A 33 14.20 -23.95 2.23
C ARG A 33 14.21 -23.60 3.71
N GLY A 34 15.11 -22.71 4.11
CA GLY A 34 15.15 -22.19 5.46
C GLY A 34 13.77 -21.69 5.94
N PRO A 35 13.68 -21.08 7.12
CA PRO A 35 12.40 -20.57 7.63
C PRO A 35 11.75 -19.62 6.61
N ALA A 36 10.41 -19.61 6.54
CA ALA A 36 9.66 -18.74 5.65
C ALA A 36 9.29 -17.44 6.38
N LEU A 37 9.45 -16.29 5.72
CA LEU A 37 8.88 -15.00 6.12
C LEU A 37 7.62 -14.77 5.30
N ASN A 38 6.49 -14.49 5.94
CA ASN A 38 5.24 -14.16 5.27
C ASN A 38 5.02 -12.64 5.35
N LEU A 39 5.23 -11.96 4.23
CA LEU A 39 5.05 -10.52 4.08
C LEU A 39 3.67 -10.23 3.51
N TYR A 40 2.92 -9.31 4.11
CA TYR A 40 1.64 -8.78 3.61
C TYR A 40 1.76 -7.27 3.40
N THR A 41 1.72 -6.84 2.16
CA THR A 41 2.08 -5.48 1.74
C THR A 41 1.26 -5.02 0.54
N TRP A 42 1.45 -3.77 0.15
CA TRP A 42 0.90 -3.17 -1.06
C TRP A 42 1.54 -3.75 -2.33
N ASP A 43 0.87 -3.57 -3.47
CA ASP A 43 1.49 -3.87 -4.77
C ASP A 43 2.63 -2.88 -5.05
N THR A 44 3.58 -3.29 -5.89
CA THR A 44 4.76 -2.49 -6.31
C THR A 44 5.55 -1.80 -5.18
N TYR A 45 5.51 -2.33 -3.95
CA TYR A 45 5.97 -1.66 -2.74
C TYR A 45 7.27 -2.23 -2.15
N VAL A 46 7.98 -3.08 -2.89
CA VAL A 46 9.30 -3.62 -2.54
C VAL A 46 10.31 -3.35 -3.65
N GLY A 47 11.58 -3.24 -3.29
CA GLY A 47 12.64 -3.04 -4.28
C GLY A 47 12.82 -4.28 -5.17
N LYS A 48 13.24 -4.07 -6.41
CA LYS A 48 13.35 -5.09 -7.46
C LYS A 48 14.09 -6.36 -7.03
N HIS A 49 15.10 -6.23 -6.17
CA HIS A 49 15.93 -7.35 -5.71
C HIS A 49 15.83 -7.61 -4.22
N THR A 50 15.07 -6.78 -3.49
CA THR A 50 15.01 -6.74 -2.03
C THR A 50 14.70 -8.09 -1.40
N LEU A 51 13.71 -8.82 -1.93
CA LEU A 51 13.32 -10.11 -1.37
C LEU A 51 14.40 -11.17 -1.62
N ALA A 52 14.94 -11.25 -2.83
CA ALA A 52 15.99 -12.19 -3.18
C ALA A 52 17.29 -11.93 -2.40
N ASP A 53 17.64 -10.67 -2.19
CA ASP A 53 18.82 -10.28 -1.41
C ASP A 53 18.64 -10.64 0.07
N PHE A 54 17.43 -10.43 0.62
CA PHE A 54 17.11 -10.87 1.98
C PHE A 54 17.14 -12.40 2.13
N GLU A 55 16.51 -13.14 1.21
CA GLU A 55 16.53 -14.61 1.21
C GLU A 55 17.96 -15.15 1.23
N LYS A 56 18.84 -14.56 0.41
CA LYS A 56 20.26 -14.93 0.37
C LYS A 56 21.00 -14.59 1.67
N ALA A 57 20.74 -13.41 2.24
CA ALA A 57 21.40 -12.93 3.45
C ALA A 57 20.99 -13.72 4.70
N SER A 58 19.72 -14.13 4.78
CA SER A 58 19.12 -14.79 5.94
C SER A 58 19.03 -16.32 5.82
N ASN A 59 19.35 -16.87 4.64
CA ASN A 59 19.09 -18.28 4.30
C ASN A 59 17.62 -18.67 4.58
N SER A 60 16.69 -17.80 4.21
CA SER A 60 15.25 -17.94 4.38
C SER A 60 14.53 -17.94 3.03
N HIS A 61 13.20 -17.98 3.07
CA HIS A 61 12.33 -17.77 1.91
C HIS A 61 11.27 -16.72 2.26
N VAL A 62 10.91 -15.84 1.31
CA VAL A 62 9.86 -14.84 1.50
C VAL A 62 8.63 -15.18 0.67
N ASN A 63 7.51 -15.35 1.35
CA ASN A 63 6.19 -15.43 0.73
C ASN A 63 5.58 -14.02 0.79
N ILE A 64 5.20 -13.47 -0.36
CA ILE A 64 4.52 -12.18 -0.44
C ILE A 64 3.02 -12.39 -0.69
N SER A 65 2.20 -11.65 0.03
CA SER A 65 0.76 -11.48 -0.21
C SER A 65 0.47 -9.99 -0.32
N LEU A 66 -0.49 -9.64 -1.15
CA LEU A 66 -0.86 -8.24 -1.40
C LEU A 66 -2.24 -7.95 -0.81
N PHE A 67 -2.46 -6.71 -0.40
CA PHE A 67 -3.77 -6.15 -0.09
C PHE A 67 -3.98 -4.87 -0.91
N ALA A 68 -5.24 -4.57 -1.20
CA ALA A 68 -5.60 -3.47 -2.06
C ALA A 68 -5.93 -2.17 -1.27
N ASN A 69 -6.22 -2.29 0.02
CA ASN A 69 -6.50 -1.16 0.91
C ASN A 69 -6.32 -1.57 2.38
N ASN A 70 -6.20 -0.57 3.27
CA ASN A 70 -6.00 -0.81 4.70
C ASN A 70 -7.19 -1.49 5.39
N ASP A 71 -8.42 -1.30 4.91
CA ASP A 71 -9.60 -1.96 5.46
C ASP A 71 -9.57 -3.48 5.22
N GLU A 72 -9.07 -3.93 4.05
CA GLU A 72 -8.80 -5.34 3.77
C GLU A 72 -7.77 -5.91 4.74
N LEU A 73 -6.64 -5.20 4.94
CA LEU A 73 -5.60 -5.59 5.90
C LEU A 73 -6.18 -5.71 7.32
N PHE A 74 -6.93 -4.71 7.76
CA PHE A 74 -7.54 -4.70 9.09
C PHE A 74 -8.53 -5.85 9.26
N ALA A 75 -9.44 -6.07 8.30
CA ALA A 75 -10.40 -7.14 8.32
C ALA A 75 -9.73 -8.53 8.41
N LYS A 76 -8.58 -8.69 7.70
CA LYS A 76 -7.80 -9.94 7.71
C LYS A 76 -7.20 -10.27 9.07
N LEU A 77 -6.89 -9.24 9.87
CA LEU A 77 -6.24 -9.39 11.18
C LEU A 77 -7.22 -9.30 12.36
N ARG A 78 -8.45 -8.84 12.14
CA ARG A 78 -9.46 -8.59 13.18
C ARG A 78 -9.74 -9.82 14.05
N ASP A 79 -9.83 -10.99 13.44
CA ASP A 79 -10.16 -12.24 14.11
C ASP A 79 -8.89 -13.05 14.47
N GLY A 80 -7.72 -12.43 14.39
CA GLY A 80 -6.40 -12.99 14.65
C GLY A 80 -5.51 -13.02 13.41
N ASN A 81 -4.22 -13.14 13.63
CA ASN A 81 -3.24 -13.21 12.54
C ASN A 81 -3.30 -14.56 11.81
N PRO A 82 -3.61 -14.59 10.51
CA PRO A 82 -3.67 -15.84 9.75
C PRO A 82 -2.30 -16.44 9.37
N GLY A 83 -1.19 -15.84 9.85
CA GLY A 83 0.15 -16.35 9.64
C GLY A 83 1.13 -15.38 8.96
N TYR A 84 0.86 -14.08 9.00
CA TYR A 84 1.79 -13.06 8.52
C TYR A 84 2.87 -12.78 9.56
N ASP A 85 4.10 -12.53 9.09
CA ASP A 85 5.25 -12.15 9.91
C ASP A 85 5.49 -10.65 9.90
N VAL A 86 5.31 -10.01 8.74
CA VAL A 86 5.42 -8.56 8.56
C VAL A 86 4.24 -8.03 7.77
N ILE A 87 3.68 -6.91 8.20
CA ILE A 87 2.61 -6.18 7.53
C ILE A 87 3.01 -4.71 7.36
N VAL A 88 2.41 -4.02 6.38
CA VAL A 88 2.79 -2.64 6.03
C VAL A 88 1.57 -1.71 6.01
N PRO A 89 0.91 -1.46 7.16
CA PRO A 89 -0.22 -0.55 7.26
C PRO A 89 0.17 0.93 7.21
N SER A 90 -0.75 1.79 6.83
CA SER A 90 -0.64 3.24 7.00
C SER A 90 -0.84 3.65 8.46
N ASN A 91 -0.39 4.85 8.82
CA ASN A 91 -0.27 5.29 10.21
C ASN A 91 -1.57 5.28 11.04
N ASP A 92 -2.70 5.64 10.47
CA ASP A 92 -4.02 5.58 11.11
C ASP A 92 -4.45 4.13 11.39
N PHE A 93 -4.11 3.19 10.49
CA PHE A 93 -4.31 1.76 10.70
C PHE A 93 -3.27 1.14 11.62
N VAL A 94 -2.03 1.64 11.69
CA VAL A 94 -1.10 1.30 12.78
C VAL A 94 -1.73 1.63 14.12
N GLU A 95 -2.29 2.84 14.27
CA GLU A 95 -2.98 3.26 15.48
C GLU A 95 -4.17 2.37 15.80
N ARG A 96 -5.03 2.10 14.82
CA ARG A 96 -6.22 1.24 14.94
C ARG A 96 -5.85 -0.19 15.35
N LEU A 97 -4.84 -0.80 14.69
CA LEU A 97 -4.34 -2.14 15.01
C LEU A 97 -3.67 -2.20 16.39
N HIS A 98 -2.94 -1.15 16.77
CA HIS A 98 -2.32 -1.05 18.09
C HIS A 98 -3.37 -0.97 19.19
N GLN A 99 -4.39 -0.12 19.04
CA GLN A 99 -5.51 -0.03 19.99
C GLN A 99 -6.31 -1.34 20.09
N ALA A 100 -6.42 -2.09 18.99
CA ALA A 100 -7.03 -3.42 18.96
C ALA A 100 -6.15 -4.51 19.61
N GLY A 101 -4.90 -4.21 19.99
CA GLY A 101 -3.96 -5.17 20.54
C GLY A 101 -3.48 -6.23 19.56
N SER A 102 -3.51 -5.91 18.25
CA SER A 102 -3.18 -6.83 17.14
C SER A 102 -1.72 -6.79 16.72
N LEU A 103 -0.92 -5.85 17.25
CA LEU A 103 0.50 -5.70 16.93
C LEU A 103 1.40 -6.19 18.08
N LEU A 104 2.57 -6.72 17.71
CA LEU A 104 3.64 -7.07 18.62
C LEU A 104 4.46 -5.82 18.94
N GLU A 105 4.86 -5.64 20.21
CA GLU A 105 5.88 -4.64 20.56
C GLU A 105 7.23 -5.05 19.96
N LEU A 106 7.90 -4.09 19.33
CA LEU A 106 9.19 -4.32 18.66
C LEU A 106 10.34 -4.35 19.65
N ASP A 107 11.23 -5.31 19.49
CA ASP A 107 12.52 -5.32 20.18
C ASP A 107 13.53 -4.47 19.41
N HIS A 108 13.70 -3.21 19.80
CA HIS A 108 14.61 -2.26 19.16
C HIS A 108 16.08 -2.72 19.20
N ALA A 109 16.49 -3.55 20.15
CA ALA A 109 17.84 -4.10 20.18
C ALA A 109 18.13 -5.00 18.96
N ARG A 110 17.08 -5.54 18.34
CA ARG A 110 17.14 -6.38 17.14
C ARG A 110 17.03 -5.57 15.84
N ILE A 111 16.79 -4.26 15.95
CA ILE A 111 16.64 -3.34 14.79
C ILE A 111 17.67 -2.20 14.92
N PRO A 112 18.99 -2.47 15.00
CA PRO A 112 20.00 -1.43 15.17
C PRO A 112 20.00 -0.39 14.03
N ASN A 113 19.56 -0.75 12.83
CA ASN A 113 19.44 0.18 11.70
C ASN A 113 18.32 1.21 11.86
N MET A 114 17.52 1.15 12.94
CA MET A 114 16.62 2.25 13.34
C MET A 114 17.39 3.57 13.49
N ALA A 115 18.69 3.52 13.83
CA ALA A 115 19.57 4.68 13.90
C ALA A 115 19.70 5.44 12.56
N ASN A 116 19.37 4.81 11.43
CA ASN A 116 19.39 5.43 10.09
C ASN A 116 18.16 6.30 9.83
N ILE A 117 17.10 6.16 10.62
CA ILE A 117 15.86 6.91 10.44
C ILE A 117 16.06 8.36 10.90
N ASP A 118 15.50 9.30 10.17
CA ASP A 118 15.46 10.71 10.53
C ASP A 118 14.66 10.91 11.83
N ALA A 119 15.20 11.71 12.74
CA ALA A 119 14.62 11.94 14.07
C ALA A 119 13.15 12.43 14.03
N ARG A 120 12.76 13.12 12.94
CA ARG A 120 11.38 13.60 12.74
C ARG A 120 10.35 12.46 12.70
N PHE A 121 10.78 11.25 12.32
CA PHE A 121 9.90 10.08 12.18
C PHE A 121 9.94 9.13 13.40
N LEU A 122 10.80 9.41 14.40
CA LEU A 122 11.01 8.46 15.52
C LEU A 122 9.98 8.56 16.65
N ASN A 123 9.20 9.65 16.71
CA ASN A 123 8.23 9.85 17.80
C ASN A 123 6.90 10.44 17.31
N PRO A 124 6.18 9.76 16.40
CA PRO A 124 4.89 10.23 15.92
C PRO A 124 3.81 10.06 17.00
N LEU A 125 2.73 10.84 16.90
CA LEU A 125 1.62 10.79 17.85
C LEU A 125 0.91 9.42 17.86
N PHE A 126 0.78 8.77 16.71
CA PHE A 126 0.09 7.48 16.55
C PHE A 126 0.88 6.28 17.11
N ASP A 127 2.20 6.40 17.28
CA ASP A 127 3.06 5.36 17.86
C ASP A 127 4.27 6.00 18.56
N PRO A 128 4.07 6.61 19.74
CA PRO A 128 5.14 7.27 20.47
C PRO A 128 6.28 6.32 20.85
N GLY A 129 7.50 6.68 20.42
CA GLY A 129 8.69 5.87 20.61
C GLY A 129 8.81 4.67 19.68
N ARG A 130 7.96 4.56 18.65
CA ARG A 130 7.99 3.47 17.67
C ARG A 130 7.90 2.09 18.32
N LYS A 131 6.95 1.92 19.22
CA LYS A 131 6.77 0.67 19.95
C LYS A 131 6.34 -0.49 19.09
N VAL A 132 5.50 -0.22 18.09
CA VAL A 132 4.85 -1.28 17.27
C VAL A 132 5.08 -1.12 15.77
N SER A 133 5.68 0.00 15.32
CA SER A 133 5.93 0.27 13.90
C SER A 133 7.30 0.86 13.65
N VAL A 134 7.84 0.58 12.48
CA VAL A 134 9.06 1.22 11.95
C VAL A 134 8.70 1.99 10.70
N PRO A 135 9.06 3.29 10.55
CA PRO A 135 8.71 4.06 9.37
C PRO A 135 9.39 3.48 8.13
N TYR A 136 8.60 3.19 7.11
CA TYR A 136 9.05 2.63 5.84
C TYR A 136 9.08 3.69 4.75
N THR A 137 7.97 4.39 4.56
CA THR A 137 7.81 5.52 3.63
C THR A 137 7.00 6.62 4.29
N TRP A 138 6.94 7.79 3.63
CA TRP A 138 5.90 8.76 3.88
C TRP A 138 5.27 9.18 2.54
N ILE A 139 4.04 9.65 2.57
CA ILE A 139 3.14 9.72 1.42
C ILE A 139 2.42 11.06 1.47
N VAL A 140 2.09 11.60 0.31
CA VAL A 140 1.12 12.69 0.18
C VAL A 140 0.15 12.38 -0.96
N THR A 141 -1.14 12.53 -0.70
CA THR A 141 -2.15 12.47 -1.75
C THR A 141 -2.18 13.72 -2.58
N GLY A 142 -2.51 13.56 -3.85
CA GLY A 142 -2.67 14.64 -4.80
C GLY A 142 -3.46 14.22 -6.02
N ILE A 143 -3.33 14.97 -7.08
CA ILE A 143 -3.96 14.70 -8.37
C ILE A 143 -2.89 14.28 -9.37
N GLY A 144 -2.94 13.01 -9.79
CA GLY A 144 -2.27 12.53 -10.99
C GLY A 144 -3.08 12.92 -12.22
N TYR A 145 -2.42 13.38 -13.29
CA TYR A 145 -3.12 13.81 -14.48
C TYR A 145 -2.32 13.67 -15.76
N ARG A 146 -3.02 13.58 -16.89
CA ARG A 146 -2.45 13.54 -18.24
C ARG A 146 -2.42 14.95 -18.84
N LYS A 147 -1.21 15.49 -19.02
CA LYS A 147 -0.98 16.89 -19.46
C LYS A 147 -1.63 17.21 -20.81
N SER A 148 -1.63 16.27 -21.75
CA SER A 148 -2.23 16.46 -23.08
C SER A 148 -3.76 16.46 -23.08
N LYS A 149 -4.41 16.05 -21.98
CA LYS A 149 -5.87 15.93 -21.85
C LYS A 149 -6.48 16.93 -20.86
N VAL A 150 -5.65 17.52 -20.01
CA VAL A 150 -6.09 18.44 -18.95
C VAL A 150 -5.63 19.85 -19.27
N ASP A 151 -6.58 20.81 -19.31
CA ASP A 151 -6.29 22.21 -19.63
C ASP A 151 -5.67 22.93 -18.43
N GLY A 152 -4.35 22.91 -18.34
CA GLY A 152 -3.58 23.52 -17.26
C GLY A 152 -3.23 22.53 -16.13
N VAL A 153 -2.87 23.07 -14.96
CA VAL A 153 -2.52 22.29 -13.78
C VAL A 153 -3.74 22.19 -12.86
N PRO A 154 -4.17 20.98 -12.47
CA PRO A 154 -5.34 20.79 -11.60
C PRO A 154 -4.97 21.07 -10.11
N ASP A 155 -4.69 22.31 -9.79
CA ASP A 155 -4.15 22.81 -8.53
C ASP A 155 -5.17 22.96 -7.40
N SER A 156 -6.35 22.39 -7.53
CA SER A 156 -7.44 22.39 -6.53
C SER A 156 -8.20 21.08 -6.56
N TRP A 157 -8.65 20.59 -5.42
CA TRP A 157 -9.55 19.44 -5.31
C TRP A 157 -10.87 19.63 -6.07
N LYS A 158 -11.24 20.87 -6.39
CA LYS A 158 -12.40 21.20 -7.24
C LYS A 158 -12.41 20.42 -8.54
N TRP A 159 -11.24 20.19 -9.16
CA TRP A 159 -11.14 19.55 -10.47
C TRP A 159 -11.69 18.10 -10.49
N VAL A 160 -11.64 17.43 -9.35
CA VAL A 160 -12.06 16.03 -9.21
C VAL A 160 -13.31 15.87 -8.34
N LEU A 161 -13.60 16.83 -7.41
CA LEU A 161 -14.72 16.72 -6.47
C LEU A 161 -15.95 17.58 -6.82
N ASP A 162 -15.80 18.62 -7.64
CA ASP A 162 -16.92 19.54 -7.97
C ASP A 162 -16.76 20.14 -9.39
N SER A 163 -16.59 19.25 -10.38
CA SER A 163 -16.45 19.64 -11.79
C SER A 163 -17.02 18.58 -12.71
N ASP A 164 -17.73 18.98 -13.74
CA ASP A 164 -18.25 18.12 -14.82
C ASP A 164 -17.37 18.17 -16.08
N LYS A 165 -16.32 19.02 -16.07
CA LYS A 165 -15.45 19.24 -17.25
C LYS A 165 -14.80 17.96 -17.77
N TYR A 166 -14.45 17.04 -16.87
CA TYR A 166 -13.80 15.76 -17.21
C TYR A 166 -14.72 14.58 -16.90
N LYS A 167 -16.01 14.73 -17.20
CA LYS A 167 -17.03 13.71 -16.94
C LYS A 167 -16.64 12.35 -17.55
N GLY A 168 -16.68 11.31 -16.71
CA GLY A 168 -16.32 9.95 -17.08
C GLY A 168 -14.81 9.73 -17.29
N ARG A 169 -13.98 10.69 -16.83
CA ARG A 169 -12.50 10.65 -16.96
C ARG A 169 -11.79 10.91 -15.62
N ILE A 170 -12.51 10.81 -14.50
CA ILE A 170 -12.00 11.07 -13.14
C ILE A 170 -11.99 9.76 -12.35
N GLY A 171 -10.86 9.42 -11.74
CA GLY A 171 -10.73 8.35 -10.74
C GLY A 171 -10.65 8.93 -9.33
N LEU A 172 -11.36 8.34 -8.38
CA LEU A 172 -11.29 8.68 -6.96
C LEU A 172 -10.86 7.47 -6.14
N LEU A 173 -10.19 7.73 -5.02
CA LEU A 173 -9.87 6.69 -4.04
C LEU A 173 -11.15 6.03 -3.50
N ALA A 174 -11.08 4.74 -3.30
CA ALA A 174 -12.13 3.94 -2.71
C ALA A 174 -12.04 3.89 -1.17
N GLU A 175 -10.89 4.19 -0.60
CA GLU A 175 -10.69 4.26 0.85
C GLU A 175 -11.49 5.42 1.44
N ALA A 176 -12.47 5.07 2.28
CA ALA A 176 -13.50 5.99 2.72
C ALA A 176 -12.96 7.12 3.59
N SER A 177 -12.10 6.81 4.57
CA SER A 177 -11.50 7.80 5.46
C SER A 177 -10.76 8.88 4.67
N GLU A 178 -9.87 8.48 3.79
CA GLU A 178 -9.02 9.38 3.04
C GLU A 178 -9.81 10.25 2.05
N LEU A 179 -10.80 9.67 1.34
CA LEU A 179 -11.64 10.46 0.42
C LEU A 179 -12.46 11.51 1.17
N PHE A 180 -12.94 11.19 2.39
CA PHE A 180 -13.68 12.14 3.22
C PHE A 180 -12.76 13.21 3.83
N GLU A 181 -11.53 12.87 4.21
CA GLU A 181 -10.50 13.82 4.64
C GLU A 181 -10.14 14.81 3.54
N ILE A 182 -9.98 14.34 2.30
CA ILE A 182 -9.77 15.19 1.10
C ILE A 182 -10.99 16.08 0.88
N GLY A 183 -12.20 15.55 1.05
CA GLY A 183 -13.43 16.33 0.98
C GLY A 183 -13.49 17.44 2.04
N ALA A 184 -13.02 17.17 3.26
CA ALA A 184 -12.91 18.18 4.31
C ALA A 184 -11.90 19.29 3.92
N LYS A 185 -10.73 18.91 3.41
CA LYS A 185 -9.73 19.87 2.90
C LYS A 185 -10.31 20.77 1.80
N TYR A 186 -11.04 20.19 0.85
CA TYR A 186 -11.72 20.96 -0.19
C TYR A 186 -12.74 21.97 0.37
N LEU A 187 -13.43 21.61 1.44
CA LEU A 187 -14.37 22.51 2.14
C LEU A 187 -13.67 23.55 3.04
N GLY A 188 -12.33 23.58 3.09
CA GLY A 188 -11.55 24.47 3.95
C GLY A 188 -11.59 24.11 5.43
N LEU A 189 -11.81 22.82 5.73
CA LEU A 189 -11.90 22.27 7.08
C LEU A 189 -10.66 21.40 7.39
N PRO A 190 -10.37 21.13 8.66
CA PRO A 190 -9.35 20.14 9.03
C PRO A 190 -9.67 18.77 8.46
N ALA A 191 -8.65 18.05 7.98
CA ALA A 191 -8.80 16.70 7.43
C ALA A 191 -9.48 15.76 8.45
N ASN A 192 -8.99 15.79 9.68
CA ASN A 192 -9.44 14.92 10.77
C ASN A 192 -10.72 15.46 11.46
N THR A 193 -11.73 15.83 10.69
CA THR A 193 -13.00 16.28 11.26
C THR A 193 -13.92 15.11 11.57
N ALA A 194 -14.41 15.05 12.82
CA ALA A 194 -15.38 14.04 13.29
C ALA A 194 -16.82 14.57 13.36
N ASP A 195 -17.09 15.75 12.77
CA ASP A 195 -18.42 16.37 12.82
C ASP A 195 -19.37 15.72 11.81
N VAL A 196 -20.47 15.15 12.31
CA VAL A 196 -21.48 14.43 11.51
C VAL A 196 -22.10 15.31 10.41
N ALA A 197 -22.31 16.62 10.69
CA ALA A 197 -22.85 17.53 9.71
C ALA A 197 -21.89 17.78 8.55
N THR A 198 -20.60 17.84 8.85
CA THR A 198 -19.52 17.92 7.83
C THR A 198 -19.46 16.66 7.00
N LEU A 199 -19.52 15.46 7.63
CA LEU A 199 -19.55 14.19 6.88
C LEU A 199 -20.75 14.13 5.92
N ALA A 200 -21.93 14.56 6.35
CA ALA A 200 -23.11 14.59 5.49
C ALA A 200 -22.96 15.58 4.31
N ARG A 201 -22.25 16.71 4.50
CA ARG A 201 -21.97 17.66 3.42
C ARG A 201 -21.02 17.06 2.39
N ILE A 202 -19.97 16.35 2.84
CA ILE A 202 -19.00 15.68 1.96
C ILE A 202 -19.72 14.56 1.20
N GLU A 203 -20.52 13.75 1.86
CA GLU A 203 -21.33 12.69 1.23
C GLU A 203 -22.22 13.27 0.12
N ALA A 204 -22.97 14.34 0.40
CA ALA A 204 -23.83 14.99 -0.59
C ALA A 204 -23.04 15.52 -1.80
N MET A 205 -21.84 16.05 -1.57
CA MET A 205 -20.94 16.51 -2.63
C MET A 205 -20.48 15.34 -3.49
N LEU A 206 -20.05 14.24 -2.89
CA LEU A 206 -19.59 13.05 -3.60
C LEU A 206 -20.74 12.38 -4.40
N ILE A 207 -21.96 12.34 -3.85
CA ILE A 207 -23.17 11.88 -4.57
C ILE A 207 -23.42 12.74 -5.80
N LYS A 208 -23.33 14.07 -5.65
CA LYS A 208 -23.49 15.02 -6.78
C LYS A 208 -22.41 14.79 -7.85
N GLN A 209 -21.16 14.50 -7.42
CA GLN A 209 -20.03 14.28 -8.32
C GLN A 209 -20.04 12.91 -8.99
N LYS A 210 -20.70 11.90 -8.39
CA LYS A 210 -20.73 10.51 -8.83
C LYS A 210 -20.97 10.31 -10.33
N PRO A 211 -21.92 11.03 -11.01
CA PRO A 211 -22.15 10.89 -12.45
C PRO A 211 -20.95 11.30 -13.33
N ASN A 212 -19.95 11.99 -12.77
CA ASN A 212 -18.76 12.44 -13.46
C ASN A 212 -17.56 11.50 -13.25
N ILE A 213 -17.66 10.57 -12.30
CA ILE A 213 -16.59 9.64 -11.91
C ILE A 213 -16.60 8.43 -12.83
N ALA A 214 -15.42 8.07 -13.35
CA ALA A 214 -15.20 6.87 -14.14
C ALA A 214 -15.06 5.64 -13.23
N ALA A 215 -14.28 5.76 -12.16
CA ALA A 215 -13.99 4.68 -11.23
C ALA A 215 -13.74 5.18 -9.82
N PHE A 216 -14.12 4.36 -8.84
CA PHE A 216 -13.51 4.35 -7.51
C PHE A 216 -12.50 3.20 -7.49
N HIS A 217 -11.26 3.49 -7.19
CA HIS A 217 -10.16 2.52 -7.21
C HIS A 217 -9.55 2.36 -5.81
N ASP A 218 -8.99 1.21 -5.55
CA ASP A 218 -8.28 0.95 -4.29
C ASP A 218 -6.83 1.47 -4.39
N ASP A 219 -5.91 0.69 -4.96
CA ASP A 219 -4.48 1.02 -5.07
C ASP A 219 -3.98 0.84 -6.52
N ASN A 220 -4.79 1.28 -7.50
CA ASN A 220 -4.48 1.10 -8.93
C ASN A 220 -4.85 2.31 -9.79
N GLY A 221 -4.95 3.49 -9.20
CA GLY A 221 -5.27 4.72 -9.92
C GLY A 221 -4.20 5.11 -10.93
N GLN A 222 -2.92 4.88 -10.63
CA GLN A 222 -1.80 5.07 -11.53
C GLN A 222 -1.92 4.20 -12.79
N ASP A 223 -2.43 2.96 -12.68
CA ASP A 223 -2.65 2.08 -13.81
C ASP A 223 -3.78 2.58 -14.71
N LEU A 224 -4.88 3.06 -14.11
CA LEU A 224 -5.99 3.68 -14.85
C LEU A 224 -5.53 4.92 -15.63
N LEU A 225 -4.65 5.72 -15.02
CA LEU A 225 -4.09 6.90 -15.65
C LEU A 225 -3.11 6.53 -16.77
N LEU A 226 -2.24 5.54 -16.54
CA LEU A 226 -1.28 5.05 -17.54
C LEU A 226 -1.99 4.41 -18.74
N ALA A 227 -3.03 3.60 -18.50
CA ALA A 227 -3.85 3.00 -19.55
C ALA A 227 -4.68 4.04 -20.33
N GLY A 228 -4.86 5.26 -19.77
CA GLY A 228 -5.69 6.28 -20.38
C GLY A 228 -7.19 6.07 -20.15
N ASP A 229 -7.58 5.28 -19.16
CA ASP A 229 -8.98 5.09 -18.77
C ASP A 229 -9.52 6.33 -18.04
N VAL A 230 -8.65 7.06 -17.34
CA VAL A 230 -8.93 8.35 -16.72
C VAL A 230 -7.92 9.41 -17.18
N ASP A 231 -8.28 10.69 -17.05
CA ASP A 231 -7.39 11.83 -17.33
C ASP A 231 -6.94 12.54 -16.06
N LEU A 232 -7.69 12.36 -14.97
CA LEU A 232 -7.45 12.87 -13.63
C LEU A 232 -7.70 11.76 -12.62
N VAL A 233 -6.82 11.63 -11.63
CA VAL A 233 -6.98 10.62 -10.57
C VAL A 233 -6.50 11.20 -9.24
N ILE A 234 -7.25 10.95 -8.15
CA ILE A 234 -6.69 11.13 -6.80
C ILE A 234 -5.79 9.93 -6.54
N GLU A 235 -4.52 10.18 -6.24
CA GLU A 235 -3.53 9.13 -6.08
C GLU A 235 -2.35 9.58 -5.22
N TYR A 236 -1.49 8.65 -4.88
CA TYR A 236 -0.31 8.84 -4.07
C TYR A 236 0.87 9.30 -4.91
N ASN A 237 1.69 10.18 -4.33
CA ASN A 237 2.82 10.78 -5.04
C ASN A 237 3.83 9.78 -5.57
N GLY A 238 4.09 8.68 -4.84
CA GLY A 238 5.06 7.64 -5.25
C GLY A 238 4.58 6.86 -6.47
N ASP A 239 3.31 6.46 -6.50
CA ASP A 239 2.74 5.67 -7.59
C ASP A 239 2.72 6.47 -8.89
N ILE A 240 2.30 7.74 -8.82
CA ILE A 240 2.38 8.61 -10.00
C ILE A 240 3.85 8.85 -10.39
N ALA A 241 4.78 8.98 -9.44
CA ALA A 241 6.21 9.13 -9.77
C ALA A 241 6.80 7.87 -10.46
N GLN A 242 6.26 6.67 -10.19
CA GLN A 242 6.63 5.45 -10.89
C GLN A 242 6.19 5.51 -12.36
N VAL A 243 4.89 5.72 -12.63
CA VAL A 243 4.34 5.71 -13.99
C VAL A 243 4.77 6.93 -14.82
N MET A 244 5.16 8.04 -14.22
CA MET A 244 5.79 9.17 -14.92
C MET A 244 7.12 8.80 -15.58
N ARG A 245 7.77 7.70 -15.18
CA ARG A 245 8.98 7.18 -15.87
C ARG A 245 8.64 6.42 -17.13
N GLU A 246 7.41 5.91 -17.24
CA GLU A 246 6.91 5.16 -18.38
C GLU A 246 6.25 6.08 -19.40
N ASP A 247 5.50 7.07 -18.92
CA ASP A 247 4.80 8.05 -19.75
C ASP A 247 5.08 9.49 -19.30
N SER A 248 5.86 10.21 -20.10
CA SER A 248 6.23 11.61 -19.82
C SER A 248 5.04 12.59 -19.94
N ASP A 249 3.88 12.17 -20.46
CA ASP A 249 2.67 12.97 -20.49
C ASP A 249 1.97 13.04 -19.12
N LEU A 250 2.31 12.12 -18.22
CA LEU A 250 1.76 12.10 -16.87
C LEU A 250 2.43 13.15 -15.96
N ALA A 251 1.69 13.66 -15.01
CA ALA A 251 2.16 14.60 -14.00
C ALA A 251 1.36 14.45 -12.70
N PHE A 252 1.89 15.04 -11.64
CA PHE A 252 1.29 15.03 -10.31
C PHE A 252 1.33 16.43 -9.70
N VAL A 253 0.29 16.77 -8.96
CA VAL A 253 0.22 18.02 -8.19
C VAL A 253 -0.49 17.77 -6.87
N VAL A 254 0.03 18.33 -5.78
CA VAL A 254 -0.72 18.46 -4.53
C VAL A 254 -1.55 19.74 -4.62
N PRO A 255 -2.88 19.67 -4.50
CA PRO A 255 -3.74 20.86 -4.55
C PRO A 255 -3.40 21.89 -3.48
N ARG A 256 -3.71 23.16 -3.75
CA ARG A 256 -3.41 24.28 -2.85
C ARG A 256 -4.13 24.23 -1.51
N GLU A 257 -5.22 23.47 -1.42
CA GLU A 257 -5.93 23.22 -0.17
C GLU A 257 -5.14 22.26 0.75
N GLY A 258 -4.05 21.66 0.24
CA GLY A 258 -3.27 20.62 0.89
C GLY A 258 -3.81 19.21 0.61
N GLY A 259 -2.93 18.24 0.66
CA GLY A 259 -3.22 16.81 0.59
C GLY A 259 -3.26 16.16 1.96
N ILE A 260 -3.51 14.87 1.97
CA ILE A 260 -3.38 14.04 3.16
C ILE A 260 -1.97 13.49 3.22
N LEU A 261 -1.33 13.60 4.38
CA LEU A 261 -0.05 12.97 4.68
C LEU A 261 -0.31 11.63 5.35
N ALA A 262 0.43 10.64 4.94
CA ALA A 262 0.48 9.35 5.60
C ALA A 262 1.93 8.85 5.73
N SER A 263 2.12 7.84 6.54
CA SER A 263 3.41 7.16 6.72
C SER A 263 3.14 5.68 6.90
N ASP A 264 3.61 4.88 5.97
CA ASP A 264 3.50 3.44 6.11
C ASP A 264 4.56 2.91 7.05
N GLY A 265 4.15 1.97 7.87
CA GLY A 265 4.98 1.36 8.90
C GLY A 265 5.16 -0.13 8.72
N LEU A 266 6.40 -0.62 8.87
CA LEU A 266 6.66 -2.03 9.01
C LEU A 266 6.25 -2.47 10.42
N CYS A 267 5.27 -3.37 10.51
CA CYS A 267 4.74 -3.89 11.77
C CYS A 267 4.84 -5.41 11.82
N ILE A 268 4.95 -5.97 13.02
CA ILE A 268 4.88 -7.40 13.27
C ILE A 268 3.51 -7.67 13.90
N PRO A 269 2.61 -8.43 13.26
CA PRO A 269 1.34 -8.75 13.87
C PRO A 269 1.51 -9.72 15.04
N LYS A 270 0.67 -9.58 16.06
CA LYS A 270 0.64 -10.50 17.18
C LYS A 270 0.36 -11.92 16.71
N GLY A 271 1.12 -12.88 17.20
CA GLY A 271 1.05 -14.27 16.73
C GLY A 271 1.76 -14.51 15.40
N ALA A 272 2.70 -13.66 14.99
CA ALA A 272 3.58 -13.89 13.85
C ALA A 272 4.30 -15.25 14.03
N PRO A 273 4.33 -16.11 12.99
CA PRO A 273 5.01 -17.41 13.07
C PRO A 273 6.51 -17.31 13.30
N ASN A 274 7.17 -16.31 12.72
CA ASN A 274 8.62 -16.13 12.77
C ASN A 274 9.01 -14.69 13.18
N PRO A 275 8.71 -14.24 14.42
CA PRO A 275 8.96 -12.86 14.84
C PRO A 275 10.46 -12.50 14.82
N ASP A 276 11.34 -13.50 14.98
CA ASP A 276 12.78 -13.29 14.91
C ASP A 276 13.22 -12.93 13.49
N LEU A 277 12.71 -13.66 12.50
CA LEU A 277 12.98 -13.40 11.09
C LEU A 277 12.33 -12.08 10.63
N ALA A 278 11.17 -11.73 11.21
CA ALA A 278 10.51 -10.46 10.96
C ALA A 278 11.39 -9.26 11.41
N HIS A 279 11.97 -9.32 12.61
CA HIS A 279 12.91 -8.28 13.07
C HIS A 279 14.16 -8.20 12.17
N GLN A 280 14.69 -9.34 11.71
CA GLN A 280 15.81 -9.36 10.77
C GLN A 280 15.44 -8.70 9.44
N PHE A 281 14.24 -8.97 8.91
CA PHE A 281 13.76 -8.37 7.67
C PHE A 281 13.58 -6.86 7.80
N ILE A 282 12.96 -6.42 8.89
CA ILE A 282 12.81 -4.98 9.18
C ILE A 282 14.19 -4.31 9.27
N ASN A 283 15.10 -4.90 10.04
CA ASN A 283 16.47 -4.35 10.14
C ASN A 283 17.21 -4.34 8.81
N PHE A 284 17.02 -5.37 7.97
CA PHE A 284 17.59 -5.45 6.62
C PHE A 284 17.06 -4.31 5.72
N LEU A 285 15.76 -4.04 5.75
CA LEU A 285 15.15 -2.95 4.98
C LEU A 285 15.64 -1.56 5.41
N LEU A 286 16.01 -1.40 6.69
CA LEU A 286 16.54 -0.15 7.24
C LEU A 286 18.05 0.06 7.00
N ASP A 287 18.77 -0.93 6.47
CA ASP A 287 20.13 -0.68 5.99
C ASP A 287 20.13 0.40 4.90
N GLY A 288 21.09 1.30 4.93
CA GLY A 288 21.13 2.46 4.02
C GLY A 288 21.11 2.10 2.54
N HIS A 289 21.83 1.05 2.13
CA HIS A 289 21.87 0.60 0.74
C HIS A 289 20.57 -0.11 0.35
N ASN A 290 20.07 -1.01 1.21
CA ASN A 290 18.84 -1.73 0.93
C ASN A 290 17.63 -0.76 0.85
N SER A 291 17.54 0.18 1.78
CA SER A 291 16.50 1.22 1.77
C SER A 291 16.62 2.14 0.54
N ALA A 292 17.83 2.46 0.07
CA ALA A 292 18.01 3.20 -1.16
C ALA A 292 17.52 2.43 -2.40
N HIS A 293 17.83 1.13 -2.50
CA HIS A 293 17.33 0.26 -3.57
C HIS A 293 15.81 0.16 -3.59
N VAL A 294 15.18 0.05 -2.40
CA VAL A 294 13.72 0.12 -2.28
C VAL A 294 13.21 1.45 -2.81
N SER A 295 13.71 2.58 -2.29
CA SER A 295 13.25 3.92 -2.64
C SER A 295 13.44 4.27 -4.12
N GLU A 296 14.51 3.75 -4.76
CA GLU A 296 14.74 3.90 -6.20
C GLU A 296 13.66 3.21 -7.03
N THR A 297 13.15 2.07 -6.55
CA THR A 297 12.10 1.30 -7.21
C THR A 297 10.73 1.93 -6.99
N ILE A 298 10.34 2.06 -5.71
CA ILE A 298 8.97 2.46 -5.33
C ILE A 298 8.70 3.96 -5.46
N ARG A 299 9.74 4.79 -5.59
CA ARG A 299 9.68 6.26 -5.80
C ARG A 299 8.98 7.05 -4.69
N TYR A 300 8.68 6.43 -3.55
CA TYR A 300 8.17 7.13 -2.37
C TYR A 300 9.31 7.80 -1.60
N PRO A 301 9.03 8.91 -0.89
CA PRO A 301 10.03 9.57 -0.04
C PRO A 301 10.44 8.65 1.11
N THR A 302 11.74 8.46 1.27
CA THR A 302 12.29 7.64 2.35
C THR A 302 12.47 8.44 3.65
N PRO A 303 12.08 7.88 4.81
CA PRO A 303 12.43 8.43 6.11
C PRO A 303 13.86 8.09 6.53
N ASN A 304 14.57 7.25 5.78
CA ASN A 304 15.92 6.79 6.06
C ASN A 304 16.98 7.77 5.53
N ARG A 305 17.63 8.53 6.44
CA ARG A 305 18.62 9.54 6.06
C ARG A 305 19.88 8.93 5.42
N ALA A 306 20.27 7.70 5.82
CA ALA A 306 21.41 7.02 5.22
C ALA A 306 21.11 6.64 3.76
N ALA A 307 19.89 6.13 3.51
CA ALA A 307 19.43 5.86 2.15
C ALA A 307 19.33 7.14 1.32
N LEU A 308 18.71 8.19 1.85
CA LEU A 308 18.56 9.47 1.16
C LEU A 308 19.90 10.06 0.70
N ALA A 309 20.96 9.89 1.52
CA ALA A 309 22.31 10.34 1.16
C ALA A 309 22.91 9.58 -0.04
N LEU A 310 22.48 8.34 -0.28
CA LEU A 310 22.91 7.50 -1.41
C LEU A 310 22.09 7.74 -2.67
N MET A 311 20.89 8.34 -2.56
CA MET A 311 20.00 8.55 -3.69
C MET A 311 20.54 9.61 -4.66
N PRO A 312 20.29 9.47 -5.99
CA PRO A 312 20.69 10.47 -6.98
C PRO A 312 19.96 11.81 -6.77
N ALA A 313 20.58 12.89 -7.27
CA ALA A 313 20.00 14.23 -7.17
C ALA A 313 18.62 14.35 -7.81
N GLU A 314 18.37 13.59 -8.88
CA GLU A 314 17.07 13.50 -9.55
C GLU A 314 15.96 13.03 -8.58
N TYR A 315 16.22 12.04 -7.76
CA TYR A 315 15.26 11.60 -6.72
C TYR A 315 15.12 12.65 -5.61
N ARG A 316 16.24 13.12 -5.06
CA ARG A 316 16.26 14.04 -3.91
C ARG A 316 15.63 15.40 -4.19
N ASN A 317 15.67 15.84 -5.44
CA ASN A 317 15.15 17.15 -5.88
C ASN A 317 13.85 17.03 -6.66
N ASN A 318 13.24 15.85 -6.73
CA ASN A 318 11.98 15.65 -7.45
C ASN A 318 10.80 16.22 -6.64
N PRO A 319 10.09 17.24 -7.13
CA PRO A 319 9.00 17.86 -6.38
C PRO A 319 7.75 16.98 -6.27
N VAL A 320 7.64 15.91 -7.03
CA VAL A 320 6.60 14.89 -6.89
C VAL A 320 6.90 14.00 -5.68
N ILE A 321 8.16 13.58 -5.55
CA ILE A 321 8.61 12.75 -4.41
C ILE A 321 8.68 13.61 -3.13
N PHE A 322 9.28 14.80 -3.22
CA PHE A 322 9.44 15.73 -2.10
C PHE A 322 8.75 17.06 -2.43
N PRO A 323 7.44 17.17 -2.19
CA PRO A 323 6.73 18.42 -2.43
C PRO A 323 7.34 19.60 -1.67
N PRO A 324 7.27 20.82 -2.22
CA PRO A 324 7.80 22.02 -1.56
C PRO A 324 7.24 22.22 -0.15
N ALA A 325 8.07 22.71 0.78
CA ALA A 325 7.69 22.92 2.18
C ALA A 325 6.42 23.77 2.35
N ALA A 326 6.21 24.76 1.47
CA ALA A 326 5.01 25.60 1.50
C ALA A 326 3.71 24.81 1.20
N ILE A 327 3.80 23.78 0.36
CA ILE A 327 2.68 22.87 0.06
C ILE A 327 2.49 21.90 1.22
N LEU A 328 3.59 21.29 1.72
CA LEU A 328 3.51 20.38 2.87
C LEU A 328 2.94 21.04 4.13
N ALA A 329 3.13 22.35 4.30
CA ALA A 329 2.55 23.12 5.40
C ALA A 329 1.01 23.23 5.34
N GLN A 330 0.40 22.96 4.18
CA GLN A 330 -1.06 22.90 4.02
C GLN A 330 -1.61 21.48 4.16
N CYS A 331 -0.74 20.46 4.17
CA CYS A 331 -1.12 19.07 4.30
C CYS A 331 -1.28 18.67 5.77
N GLU A 332 -2.11 17.68 6.02
CA GLU A 332 -2.37 17.16 7.36
C GLU A 332 -2.20 15.64 7.38
N TYR A 333 -1.67 15.11 8.48
CA TYR A 333 -1.63 13.66 8.69
C TYR A 333 -3.03 13.12 8.97
N SER A 334 -3.37 12.00 8.33
CA SER A 334 -4.52 11.19 8.71
C SER A 334 -4.33 10.61 10.12
N HIS A 335 -5.42 10.54 10.89
CA HIS A 335 -5.46 9.95 12.22
C HIS A 335 -6.70 9.10 12.40
N PHE A 336 -6.58 8.01 13.12
CA PHE A 336 -7.73 7.19 13.48
C PHE A 336 -8.67 7.96 14.43
N GLN A 337 -9.86 8.33 13.93
CA GLN A 337 -10.87 9.12 14.65
C GLN A 337 -11.75 8.27 15.59
N GLY A 338 -11.40 6.98 15.76
CA GLY A 338 -12.19 6.01 16.51
C GLY A 338 -13.23 5.27 15.66
N GLN A 339 -13.65 4.11 16.15
CA GLN A 339 -14.50 3.17 15.40
C GLN A 339 -15.85 3.77 14.96
N ILE A 340 -16.41 4.70 15.72
CA ILE A 340 -17.70 5.35 15.38
C ILE A 340 -17.57 6.16 14.09
N ILE A 341 -16.51 6.97 13.98
CA ILE A 341 -16.27 7.81 12.81
C ILE A 341 -15.84 6.96 11.62
N GLN A 342 -14.98 5.96 11.84
CA GLN A 342 -14.61 5.01 10.79
C GLN A 342 -15.85 4.34 10.17
N SER A 343 -16.77 3.84 11.01
CA SER A 343 -18.02 3.25 10.53
C SER A 343 -18.92 4.26 9.81
N ALA A 344 -18.88 5.54 10.20
CA ALA A 344 -19.63 6.58 9.51
C ALA A 344 -19.06 6.85 8.10
N TYR A 345 -17.74 6.88 7.93
CA TYR A 345 -17.07 6.96 6.62
C TYR A 345 -17.46 5.79 5.72
N GLU A 346 -17.33 4.55 6.21
CA GLU A 346 -17.65 3.33 5.46
C GLU A 346 -19.12 3.30 4.99
N GLN A 347 -20.06 3.68 5.87
CA GLN A 347 -21.48 3.75 5.54
C GLN A 347 -21.80 4.85 4.53
N ALA A 348 -21.19 6.03 4.68
CA ALA A 348 -21.37 7.14 3.75
C ALA A 348 -20.81 6.78 2.38
N MET A 349 -19.62 6.16 2.30
CA MET A 349 -19.02 5.70 1.04
C MET A 349 -19.89 4.64 0.35
N THR A 350 -20.51 3.74 1.13
CA THR A 350 -21.49 2.76 0.61
C THR A 350 -22.66 3.46 -0.08
N ARG A 351 -23.22 4.52 0.54
CA ARG A 351 -24.31 5.31 -0.08
C ARG A 351 -23.86 6.08 -1.31
N VAL A 352 -22.66 6.66 -1.28
CA VAL A 352 -22.04 7.32 -2.46
C VAL A 352 -21.92 6.36 -3.63
N ARG A 353 -21.45 5.13 -3.38
CA ARG A 353 -21.28 4.13 -4.45
C ARG A 353 -22.62 3.63 -5.00
N ALA A 354 -23.67 3.59 -4.16
CA ALA A 354 -24.99 3.10 -4.52
C ALA A 354 -25.89 4.16 -5.22
N SER A 355 -25.50 5.45 -5.22
CA SER A 355 -26.27 6.57 -5.78
C SER A 355 -26.28 6.65 -7.32
#